data_97e57d1f6f787b454461b30e294018ce
#
_entry.id   97e57d1f6f787b454461b30e294018ce
#
_cell.length_a   1.000
_cell.length_b   1.000
_cell.length_c   1.000
_cell.angle_alpha   90.00
_cell.angle_beta   90.00
_cell.angle_gamma   90.00
#
_symmetry.space_group_name_H-M   'P 1'
#
loop_
_entity.id
_entity.type
_entity.pdbx_description
1 polymer ?
#
loop_
_entity_poly.entity_id
_entity_poly.type
_entity_poly.pdbx_seq_one_letter_code
_entity_poly.pdbx_strand_id
1 'polypeptide(L)'
;MPNSPLASTTSSKKAEIKADNDNVTIFDEIAKGDADLMMTDSSETRYQQKLHPGVLCAVNPEKPFDVAEKAYWLQRDAALAAFVDRWLQTVRDDGRFKQMYTAWFE
;
A
#
# COMPACT_ATOMS: atom_id res chain seq x y z
N MET A 1 2.77 -2.80 -4.78
CA MET A 1 2.22 -2.59 -6.13
C MET A 1 2.25 -1.13 -6.48
N PRO A 2 2.88 -0.78 -7.55
CA PRO A 2 2.84 0.61 -7.98
C PRO A 2 1.43 1.01 -8.36
N ASN A 3 1.11 2.26 -8.17
CA ASN A 3 -0.14 2.81 -8.67
C ASN A 3 -0.13 2.75 -10.20
N SER A 4 -1.27 2.39 -10.77
CA SER A 4 -1.43 2.46 -12.20
C SER A 4 -1.59 3.93 -12.61
N PRO A 5 -0.69 4.48 -13.44
CA PRO A 5 -0.87 5.85 -13.96
C PRO A 5 -2.18 5.99 -14.73
N LEU A 6 -2.60 4.93 -15.39
CA LEU A 6 -3.86 4.92 -16.12
C LEU A 6 -5.06 5.06 -15.19
N ALA A 7 -5.08 4.36 -14.06
CA ALA A 7 -6.16 4.46 -13.07
C ALA A 7 -6.23 5.87 -12.50
N SER A 8 -5.09 6.47 -12.15
CA SER A 8 -5.03 7.84 -11.65
C SER A 8 -5.57 8.84 -12.67
N THR A 9 -5.17 8.69 -13.93
CA THR A 9 -5.63 9.56 -15.03
C THR A 9 -7.15 9.43 -15.22
N THR A 10 -7.69 8.21 -15.14
CA THR A 10 -9.12 7.98 -15.31
C THR A 10 -9.94 8.57 -14.17
N SER A 11 -9.44 8.49 -12.94
CA SER A 11 -10.17 8.93 -11.75
C SER A 11 -10.11 10.42 -11.50
N SER A 12 -9.09 11.10 -12.00
CA SER A 12 -8.81 12.52 -11.69
C SER A 12 -8.68 13.34 -12.97
N LYS A 13 -9.78 13.50 -13.69
CA LYS A 13 -9.80 14.15 -15.01
C LYS A 13 -9.34 15.62 -14.99
N LYS A 14 -9.51 16.32 -13.88
CA LYS A 14 -9.15 17.73 -13.73
C LYS A 14 -7.81 17.92 -13.01
N ALA A 15 -7.20 16.85 -12.51
CA ALA A 15 -5.94 16.93 -11.79
C ALA A 15 -4.77 16.91 -12.78
N GLU A 16 -3.73 17.64 -12.44
CA GLU A 16 -2.46 17.54 -13.14
C GLU A 16 -1.76 16.24 -12.70
N ILE A 17 -1.42 15.39 -13.66
CA ILE A 17 -0.74 14.13 -13.38
C ILE A 17 0.76 14.32 -13.56
N LYS A 18 1.49 14.18 -12.46
CA LYS A 18 2.95 14.23 -12.45
C LYS A 18 3.48 12.81 -12.38
N ALA A 19 4.16 12.38 -13.42
CA ALA A 19 4.76 11.04 -13.48
C ALA A 19 6.11 11.03 -12.75
N ASP A 20 6.34 9.98 -11.97
CA ASP A 20 7.60 9.74 -11.29
C ASP A 20 8.03 8.30 -11.55
N ASN A 21 9.32 8.09 -11.80
CA ASN A 21 9.88 6.77 -12.05
C ASN A 21 10.28 6.03 -10.77
N ASP A 22 10.23 6.68 -9.62
CA ASP A 22 10.67 6.11 -8.35
C ASP A 22 9.57 6.21 -7.29
N ASN A 23 8.99 5.06 -6.94
CA ASN A 23 7.95 4.97 -5.92
C ASN A 23 8.44 5.32 -4.51
N VAL A 24 9.75 5.31 -4.27
CA VAL A 24 10.32 5.60 -2.95
C VAL A 24 10.35 7.10 -2.69
N THR A 25 10.65 7.91 -3.69
CA THR A 25 10.80 9.35 -3.54
C THR A 25 9.50 10.14 -3.65
N ILE A 26 8.41 9.52 -4.09
CA ILE A 26 7.11 10.20 -4.24
C ILE A 26 6.63 10.82 -2.93
N PHE A 27 6.80 10.14 -1.83
CA PHE A 27 6.35 10.64 -0.53
C PHE A 27 7.12 11.87 -0.08
N ASP A 28 8.41 11.93 -0.39
CA ASP A 28 9.23 13.10 -0.14
C ASP A 28 8.80 14.29 -1.00
N GLU A 29 8.40 14.05 -2.24
CA GLU A 29 7.89 15.10 -3.13
C GLU A 29 6.60 15.71 -2.59
N ILE A 30 5.70 14.89 -2.04
CA ILE A 30 4.48 15.40 -1.40
C ILE A 30 4.83 16.21 -0.15
N ALA A 31 5.74 15.71 0.67
CA ALA A 31 6.18 16.40 1.88
C ALA A 31 6.83 17.76 1.58
N LYS A 32 7.52 17.88 0.44
CA LYS A 32 8.13 19.14 0.00
C LYS A 32 7.14 20.10 -0.64
N GLY A 33 5.96 19.64 -1.01
CA GLY A 33 4.96 20.45 -1.70
C GLY A 33 5.04 20.41 -3.22
N ASP A 34 5.84 19.51 -3.79
CA ASP A 34 5.95 19.34 -5.25
C ASP A 34 4.73 18.62 -5.85
N ALA A 35 3.99 17.90 -5.02
CA ALA A 35 2.73 17.26 -5.38
C ALA A 35 1.78 17.34 -4.19
N ASP A 36 0.49 17.26 -4.45
CA ASP A 36 -0.54 17.41 -3.41
C ASP A 36 -0.92 16.04 -2.81
N LEU A 37 -1.01 15.00 -3.64
CA LEU A 37 -1.40 13.67 -3.18
C LEU A 37 -0.94 12.60 -4.16
N MET A 38 -0.98 11.35 -3.68
CA MET A 38 -0.80 10.17 -4.52
C MET A 38 -1.76 9.08 -4.08
N MET A 39 -1.98 8.10 -4.94
CA MET A 39 -2.74 6.90 -4.61
C MET A 39 -1.82 5.69 -4.53
N THR A 40 -1.94 4.95 -3.44
CA THR A 40 -1.22 3.72 -3.23
C THR A 40 -2.08 2.78 -2.38
N ASP A 41 -1.55 1.62 -1.99
CA ASP A 41 -2.29 0.71 -1.14
C ASP A 41 -2.40 1.21 0.31
N SER A 42 -3.34 0.66 1.06
CA SER A 42 -3.64 1.12 2.40
C SER A 42 -2.49 0.89 3.39
N SER A 43 -1.76 -0.21 3.25
CA SER A 43 -0.63 -0.50 4.14
C SER A 43 0.52 0.49 3.94
N GLU A 44 0.87 0.81 2.69
CA GLU A 44 1.86 1.82 2.38
C GLU A 44 1.44 3.20 2.89
N THR A 45 0.19 3.57 2.66
CA THR A 45 -0.35 4.84 3.11
C THR A 45 -0.23 4.99 4.64
N ARG A 46 -0.63 3.96 5.37
CA ARG A 46 -0.55 3.96 6.83
C ARG A 46 0.90 3.99 7.33
N TYR A 47 1.78 3.25 6.68
CA TYR A 47 3.19 3.25 7.01
C TYR A 47 3.84 4.62 6.80
N GLN A 48 3.56 5.26 5.68
CA GLN A 48 4.09 6.59 5.40
C GLN A 48 3.53 7.66 6.33
N GLN A 49 2.27 7.55 6.72
CA GLN A 49 1.69 8.41 7.73
C GLN A 49 2.45 8.28 9.06
N LYS A 50 2.81 7.06 9.44
CA LYS A 50 3.57 6.78 10.65
C LYS A 50 4.99 7.33 10.60
N LEU A 51 5.64 7.25 9.43
CA LEU A 51 6.99 7.77 9.23
C LEU A 51 7.04 9.30 9.17
N HIS A 52 5.96 9.95 8.77
CA HIS A 52 5.87 11.40 8.57
C HIS A 52 4.71 11.99 9.38
N PRO A 53 4.76 11.90 10.72
CA PRO A 53 3.66 12.36 11.55
C PRO A 53 3.44 13.86 11.39
N GLY A 54 2.16 14.26 11.22
CA GLY A 54 1.79 15.65 11.03
C GLY A 54 2.09 16.22 9.65
N VAL A 55 2.69 15.43 8.76
CA VAL A 55 3.05 15.86 7.39
C VAL A 55 2.24 15.11 6.35
N LEU A 56 2.20 13.78 6.43
CA LEU A 56 1.43 12.94 5.54
C LEU A 56 0.27 12.31 6.29
N CYS A 57 -0.88 12.20 5.65
CA CYS A 57 -2.05 11.56 6.24
C CYS A 57 -2.80 10.72 5.21
N ALA A 58 -3.41 9.65 5.71
CA ALA A 58 -4.30 8.82 4.91
C ALA A 58 -5.64 9.54 4.74
N VAL A 59 -6.13 9.62 3.51
CA VAL A 59 -7.42 10.23 3.20
C VAL A 59 -8.46 9.11 3.08
N ASN A 60 -9.49 9.16 3.90
CA ASN A 60 -10.60 8.20 3.91
C ASN A 60 -10.14 6.73 3.95
N PRO A 61 -9.27 6.35 4.90
CA PRO A 61 -8.71 4.99 4.92
C PRO A 61 -9.75 3.89 5.09
N GLU A 62 -10.93 4.23 5.62
CA GLU A 62 -12.04 3.29 5.80
C GLU A 62 -12.88 3.10 4.52
N LYS A 63 -12.67 3.94 3.51
CA LYS A 63 -13.37 3.87 2.24
C LYS A 63 -12.36 3.88 1.10
N PRO A 64 -11.71 2.75 0.83
CA PRO A 64 -10.70 2.70 -0.22
C PRO A 64 -11.33 2.97 -1.60
N PHE A 65 -10.54 3.59 -2.47
CA PHE A 65 -10.94 3.84 -3.84
C PHE A 65 -11.18 2.54 -4.62
N ASP A 66 -10.34 1.55 -4.36
CA ASP A 66 -10.41 0.23 -4.97
C ASP A 66 -9.88 -0.80 -3.98
N VAL A 67 -10.20 -2.07 -4.20
CA VAL A 67 -9.75 -3.17 -3.35
C VAL A 67 -9.03 -4.20 -4.21
N ALA A 68 -7.82 -4.55 -3.81
CA ALA A 68 -7.02 -5.59 -4.46
C ALA A 68 -6.42 -6.51 -3.40
N GLU A 69 -6.36 -7.79 -3.72
CA GLU A 69 -5.73 -8.77 -2.86
C GLU A 69 -4.22 -8.77 -3.06
N LYS A 70 -3.48 -8.98 -2.00
CA LYS A 70 -2.03 -9.13 -2.02
C LYS A 70 -1.66 -10.59 -1.76
N ALA A 71 -0.64 -11.06 -2.46
CA ALA A 71 -0.20 -12.43 -2.35
C ALA A 71 1.32 -12.51 -2.50
N TYR A 72 1.90 -13.58 -1.96
CA TYR A 72 3.28 -13.90 -2.24
C TYR A 72 3.40 -14.51 -3.63
N TRP A 73 4.45 -14.13 -4.31
CA TRP A 73 4.78 -14.71 -5.61
C TRP A 73 5.77 -15.85 -5.39
N LEU A 74 5.35 -17.06 -5.70
CA LEU A 74 6.13 -18.28 -5.49
C LEU A 74 6.51 -18.90 -6.82
N GLN A 75 7.58 -19.71 -6.79
CA GLN A 75 7.82 -20.63 -7.89
C GLN A 75 6.64 -21.62 -8.02
N ARG A 76 6.45 -22.13 -9.23
CA ARG A 76 5.36 -23.07 -9.50
C ARG A 76 5.64 -24.42 -8.85
N ASP A 77 5.28 -24.54 -7.59
CA ASP A 77 5.46 -25.72 -6.75
C ASP A 77 4.22 -25.83 -5.85
N ALA A 78 3.40 -26.83 -6.12
CA ALA A 78 2.14 -27.02 -5.40
C ALA A 78 2.35 -27.33 -3.91
N ALA A 79 3.40 -28.06 -3.58
CA ALA A 79 3.72 -28.39 -2.18
C ALA A 79 4.15 -27.12 -1.42
N LEU A 80 4.97 -26.28 -2.03
CA LEU A 80 5.39 -25.01 -1.45
C LEU A 80 4.19 -24.06 -1.26
N ALA A 81 3.33 -23.96 -2.25
CA ALA A 81 2.13 -23.13 -2.17
C ALA A 81 1.22 -23.59 -1.03
N ALA A 82 1.00 -24.89 -0.90
CA ALA A 82 0.19 -25.45 0.19
C ALA A 82 0.82 -25.18 1.56
N PHE A 83 2.13 -25.28 1.67
CA PHE A 83 2.84 -24.96 2.90
C PHE A 83 2.69 -23.49 3.28
N VAL A 84 2.89 -22.57 2.35
CA VAL A 84 2.77 -21.13 2.59
C VAL A 84 1.34 -20.77 2.95
N ASP A 85 0.34 -21.32 2.27
CA ASP A 85 -1.06 -21.07 2.58
C ASP A 85 -1.41 -21.52 4.00
N ARG A 86 -0.92 -22.68 4.41
CA ARG A 86 -1.14 -23.20 5.76
C ARG A 86 -0.45 -22.34 6.80
N TRP A 87 0.76 -21.91 6.52
CA TRP A 87 1.50 -21.02 7.40
C TRP A 87 0.77 -19.68 7.56
N LEU A 88 0.32 -19.07 6.47
CA LEU A 88 -0.44 -17.82 6.51
C LEU A 88 -1.71 -17.97 7.34
N GLN A 89 -2.44 -19.06 7.16
CA GLN A 89 -3.64 -19.32 7.94
C GLN A 89 -3.32 -19.45 9.45
N THR A 90 -2.26 -20.14 9.79
CA THR A 90 -1.80 -20.30 11.18
C THR A 90 -1.46 -18.94 11.79
N VAL A 91 -0.70 -18.12 11.08
CA VAL A 91 -0.26 -16.80 11.55
C VAL A 91 -1.47 -15.86 11.74
N ARG A 92 -2.47 -15.97 10.91
CA ARG A 92 -3.73 -15.21 11.07
C ARG A 92 -4.53 -15.69 12.25
N ASP A 93 -4.68 -17.00 12.41
CA ASP A 93 -5.52 -17.61 13.44
C ASP A 93 -4.95 -17.39 14.85
N ASP A 94 -3.63 -17.38 15.00
CA ASP A 94 -3.00 -17.22 16.32
C ASP A 94 -2.72 -15.75 16.69
N GLY A 95 -3.08 -14.81 15.85
CA GLY A 95 -2.95 -13.36 16.13
C GLY A 95 -1.60 -12.76 15.78
N ARG A 96 -0.62 -13.54 15.29
CA ARG A 96 0.70 -13.00 14.93
C ARG A 96 0.61 -12.01 13.77
N PHE A 97 -0.23 -12.28 12.79
CA PHE A 97 -0.43 -11.38 11.66
C PHE A 97 -0.94 -10.01 12.15
N LYS A 98 -1.93 -10.01 13.03
CA LYS A 98 -2.48 -8.78 13.60
C LYS A 98 -1.43 -8.00 14.39
N GLN A 99 -0.61 -8.69 15.17
CA GLN A 99 0.47 -8.05 15.92
C GLN A 99 1.47 -7.37 15.00
N MET A 100 1.90 -8.04 13.93
CA MET A 100 2.82 -7.46 12.95
C MET A 100 2.19 -6.28 12.22
N TYR A 101 0.93 -6.41 11.82
CA TYR A 101 0.23 -5.33 11.13
C TYR A 101 0.13 -4.07 11.99
N THR A 102 -0.26 -4.24 13.25
CA THR A 102 -0.36 -3.13 14.20
C THR A 102 1.00 -2.47 14.42
N ALA A 103 2.05 -3.26 14.59
CA ALA A 103 3.39 -2.73 14.82
C ALA A 103 3.91 -1.89 13.65
N TRP A 104 3.60 -2.28 12.41
CA TRP A 104 4.13 -1.62 11.22
C TRP A 104 3.24 -0.52 10.66
N PHE A 105 1.92 -0.66 10.76
CA PHE A 105 0.97 0.19 10.03
C PHE A 105 0.01 0.99 10.92
N GLU A 106 0.02 0.77 12.21
CA GLU A 106 -0.84 1.48 13.16
C GLU A 106 -0.07 2.23 14.29
#